data_3824330cb1d3b5dda18b26b9e0cac20d
#
_entry.id   3824330cb1d3b5dda18b26b9e0cac20d
#
_cell.length_a   1.000
_cell.length_b   1.000
_cell.length_c   1.000
_cell.angle_alpha   90.00
_cell.angle_beta   90.00
_cell.angle_gamma   90.00
#
_symmetry.space_group_name_H-M   'P 1'
#
loop_
_entity.id
_entity.type
_entity.pdbx_description
1 polymer ?
#
loop_
_entity_poly.entity_id
_entity_poly.type
_entity_poly.pdbx_seq_one_letter_code
_entity_poly.pdbx_strand_id
1 'polypeptide(L)'
;YQYTPIEMNKRTDKLLVEKHNEALLMMPRLFSEAGYDVSVSDTPWTNYSWEPDWTPFKKYPEIKTNRLIGAYTANYLQDIKNGDKNSSKDVSLICKKQISLFSMLQALYPPIRNIFYDITNYSVSTVSQSDFEENFSVLYMLPKFTDFSNTQNTYTFIGNDTPHEWAFLNPPYYNAESSEKINKINSNFKPKNDDELKGYQTNIATYKQIGHYLDYLKENNAYDNSRIIIVSDHGKAMNFDSFDKEIVSNASAYNCLLLVKDFNSKDEININNSFMTNADTIHLATNNLNVSNLNPFTGEKIENQKELNNGIINLHTQKHVNWQATSLLKANQFELDGTIYQIKD
;
A
#
# COMPACT_ATOMS: atom_id res chain seq x y z
N TYR A 1 -9.79 1.17 -10.46
CA TYR A 1 -10.46 -0.12 -10.32
C TYR A 1 -11.93 -0.01 -10.66
N GLN A 2 -12.34 -0.64 -11.72
CA GLN A 2 -13.77 -0.82 -12.06
C GLN A 2 -14.21 -2.26 -11.79
N TYR A 3 -13.64 -2.90 -10.77
CA TYR A 3 -13.92 -4.28 -10.41
C TYR A 3 -14.45 -4.34 -8.98
N THR A 4 -15.73 -4.02 -8.82
CA THR A 4 -16.42 -4.32 -7.56
C THR A 4 -16.73 -5.82 -7.50
N PRO A 5 -16.95 -6.41 -6.31
CA PRO A 5 -17.39 -7.80 -6.19
C PRO A 5 -18.64 -8.11 -7.01
N ILE A 6 -19.55 -7.14 -7.18
CA ILE A 6 -20.76 -7.30 -8.00
C ILE A 6 -20.41 -7.41 -9.48
N GLU A 7 -19.53 -6.53 -9.99
CA GLU A 7 -19.08 -6.57 -11.39
C GLU A 7 -18.29 -7.84 -11.65
N MET A 8 -17.41 -8.22 -10.74
CA MET A 8 -16.67 -9.48 -10.84
C MET A 8 -17.60 -10.68 -10.87
N ASN A 9 -18.70 -10.67 -10.11
CA ASN A 9 -19.69 -11.74 -10.11
C ASN A 9 -20.52 -11.84 -11.41
N LYS A 10 -20.67 -10.76 -12.16
CA LYS A 10 -21.34 -10.79 -13.49
C LYS A 10 -20.50 -11.54 -14.53
N ARG A 11 -19.20 -11.57 -14.36
CA ARG A 11 -18.28 -12.26 -15.28
C ARG A 11 -18.01 -13.67 -14.77
N THR A 12 -18.56 -14.67 -15.43
CA THR A 12 -18.41 -16.08 -15.06
C THR A 12 -17.38 -16.84 -15.92
N ASP A 13 -16.79 -16.15 -16.89
CA ASP A 13 -15.82 -16.66 -17.85
C ASP A 13 -14.41 -16.87 -17.27
N LYS A 14 -14.11 -16.25 -16.12
CA LYS A 14 -12.80 -16.27 -15.47
C LYS A 14 -12.90 -16.51 -13.97
N LEU A 15 -11.82 -17.01 -13.40
CA LEU A 15 -11.68 -17.15 -11.95
C LEU A 15 -11.53 -15.77 -11.28
N LEU A 16 -11.89 -15.67 -10.01
CA LEU A 16 -11.74 -14.45 -9.22
C LEU A 16 -10.29 -13.96 -9.18
N VAL A 17 -9.34 -14.89 -9.06
CA VAL A 17 -7.91 -14.55 -9.06
C VAL A 17 -7.46 -13.92 -10.39
N GLU A 18 -8.00 -14.39 -11.52
CA GLU A 18 -7.68 -13.81 -12.84
C GLU A 18 -8.24 -12.39 -12.95
N LYS A 19 -9.49 -12.17 -12.51
CA LYS A 19 -10.13 -10.84 -12.52
C LYS A 19 -9.40 -9.87 -11.56
N HIS A 20 -8.95 -10.35 -10.41
CA HIS A 20 -8.14 -9.57 -9.50
C HIS A 20 -6.82 -9.13 -10.16
N ASN A 21 -6.14 -10.04 -10.83
CA ASN A 21 -4.92 -9.73 -11.56
C ASN A 21 -5.17 -8.74 -12.72
N GLU A 22 -6.31 -8.82 -13.40
CA GLU A 22 -6.69 -7.84 -14.42
C GLU A 22 -6.80 -6.43 -13.83
N ALA A 23 -7.36 -6.29 -12.63
CA ALA A 23 -7.44 -5.00 -11.95
C ALA A 23 -6.06 -4.41 -11.65
N LEU A 24 -5.09 -5.22 -11.24
CA LEU A 24 -3.71 -4.80 -11.00
C LEU A 24 -2.97 -4.44 -12.30
N LEU A 25 -3.25 -5.14 -13.38
CA LEU A 25 -2.63 -4.94 -14.70
C LEU A 25 -3.24 -3.78 -15.49
N MET A 26 -4.41 -3.28 -15.12
CA MET A 26 -5.19 -2.34 -15.92
C MET A 26 -4.42 -1.04 -16.22
N MET A 27 -3.99 -0.28 -15.20
CA MET A 27 -3.21 0.95 -15.41
C MET A 27 -1.85 0.68 -16.08
N PRO A 28 -1.03 -0.27 -15.60
CA PRO A 28 0.23 -0.59 -16.25
C PRO A 28 0.10 -0.86 -17.76
N ARG A 29 -0.95 -1.60 -18.18
CA ARG A 29 -1.19 -1.85 -19.60
C ARG A 29 -1.60 -0.61 -20.36
N LEU A 30 -2.53 0.18 -19.83
CA LEU A 30 -2.99 1.41 -20.50
C LEU A 30 -1.83 2.36 -20.79
N PHE A 31 -0.94 2.55 -19.82
CA PHE A 31 0.21 3.42 -19.99
C PHE A 31 1.27 2.81 -20.91
N SER A 32 1.52 1.50 -20.83
CA SER A 32 2.42 0.81 -21.74
C SER A 32 1.94 0.85 -23.19
N GLU A 33 0.64 0.59 -23.44
CA GLU A 33 0.03 0.68 -24.76
C GLU A 33 0.05 2.12 -25.32
N ALA A 34 0.10 3.12 -24.45
CA ALA A 34 0.28 4.54 -24.80
C ALA A 34 1.75 4.95 -25.02
N GLY A 35 2.70 4.03 -24.90
CA GLY A 35 4.13 4.27 -25.15
C GLY A 35 4.90 4.84 -23.98
N TYR A 36 4.37 4.72 -22.75
CA TYR A 36 5.09 5.08 -21.54
C TYR A 36 6.11 3.99 -21.16
N ASP A 37 7.23 4.39 -20.55
CA ASP A 37 8.09 3.47 -19.81
C ASP A 37 7.43 3.13 -18.47
N VAL A 38 7.04 1.87 -18.29
CA VAL A 38 6.19 1.43 -17.17
C VAL A 38 6.99 0.63 -16.17
N SER A 39 6.94 1.06 -14.90
CA SER A 39 7.54 0.38 -13.77
C SER A 39 6.50 0.13 -12.67
N VAL A 40 6.46 -1.10 -12.18
CA VAL A 40 5.53 -1.55 -11.14
C VAL A 40 6.32 -2.21 -10.02
N SER A 41 6.15 -1.72 -8.81
CA SER A 41 6.87 -2.20 -7.63
C SER A 41 5.89 -2.63 -6.54
N ASP A 42 6.17 -3.78 -5.91
CA ASP A 42 5.49 -4.28 -4.72
C ASP A 42 3.96 -4.27 -4.84
N THR A 43 3.42 -4.87 -5.91
CA THR A 43 1.97 -4.99 -6.10
C THR A 43 1.35 -5.87 -5.03
N PRO A 44 0.28 -5.38 -4.35
CA PRO A 44 -0.38 -6.15 -3.31
C PRO A 44 -1.16 -7.33 -3.89
N TRP A 45 -1.13 -8.46 -3.20
CA TRP A 45 -2.03 -9.60 -3.39
C TRP A 45 -2.14 -10.19 -4.80
N THR A 46 -1.15 -10.00 -5.66
CA THR A 46 -1.10 -10.65 -6.97
C THR A 46 -1.30 -12.17 -6.80
N ASN A 47 -2.19 -12.77 -7.56
CA ASN A 47 -2.64 -14.16 -7.41
C ASN A 47 -3.20 -14.50 -6.00
N TYR A 48 -3.73 -13.51 -5.28
CA TYR A 48 -4.11 -13.64 -3.87
C TYR A 48 -2.97 -14.17 -2.99
N SER A 49 -1.73 -13.90 -3.35
CA SER A 49 -0.55 -14.27 -2.58
C SER A 49 -0.12 -13.10 -1.69
N TRP A 50 0.21 -13.41 -0.45
CA TRP A 50 0.86 -12.44 0.45
C TRP A 50 2.25 -12.04 -0.05
N GLU A 51 3.00 -13.01 -0.56
CA GLU A 51 4.29 -12.74 -1.18
C GLU A 51 4.10 -12.24 -2.62
N PRO A 52 4.86 -11.23 -3.08
CA PRO A 52 4.78 -10.74 -4.44
C PRO A 52 4.95 -11.83 -5.48
N ASP A 53 3.97 -12.01 -6.34
CA ASP A 53 4.00 -12.95 -7.45
C ASP A 53 3.87 -12.18 -8.78
N TRP A 54 4.96 -12.14 -9.53
CA TRP A 54 5.04 -11.42 -10.81
C TRP A 54 4.55 -12.24 -12.01
N THR A 55 4.01 -13.45 -11.78
CA THR A 55 3.57 -14.34 -12.87
C THR A 55 2.57 -13.69 -13.83
N PRO A 56 1.56 -12.91 -13.38
CA PRO A 56 0.64 -12.23 -14.28
C PRO A 56 1.30 -11.21 -15.21
N PHE A 57 2.36 -10.57 -14.75
CA PHE A 57 3.13 -9.58 -15.53
C PHE A 57 4.02 -10.20 -16.60
N LYS A 58 4.36 -11.49 -16.51
CA LYS A 58 5.21 -12.17 -17.51
C LYS A 58 4.64 -12.15 -18.91
N LYS A 59 3.34 -11.93 -19.06
CA LYS A 59 2.67 -11.77 -20.36
C LYS A 59 2.92 -10.40 -21.01
N TYR A 60 3.48 -9.45 -20.26
CA TYR A 60 3.70 -8.06 -20.64
C TYR A 60 5.15 -7.69 -20.30
N PRO A 61 6.13 -8.20 -21.10
CA PRO A 61 7.57 -8.04 -20.80
C PRO A 61 8.05 -6.58 -20.88
N GLU A 62 7.26 -5.70 -21.49
CA GLU A 62 7.48 -4.27 -21.55
C GLU A 62 7.21 -3.58 -20.20
N ILE A 63 6.49 -4.21 -19.27
CA ILE A 63 6.22 -3.70 -17.93
C ILE A 63 7.33 -4.20 -16.99
N LYS A 64 8.15 -3.29 -16.50
CA LYS A 64 9.20 -3.58 -15.52
C LYS A 64 8.57 -3.86 -14.16
N THR A 65 8.99 -4.94 -13.51
CA THR A 65 8.52 -5.31 -12.17
C THR A 65 9.67 -5.33 -11.18
N ASN A 66 9.47 -4.75 -9.99
CA ASN A 66 10.51 -4.66 -8.97
C ASN A 66 9.98 -5.12 -7.61
N ARG A 67 10.84 -5.76 -6.83
CA ARG A 67 10.64 -5.98 -5.40
C ARG A 67 11.55 -5.02 -4.64
N LEU A 68 10.97 -4.04 -3.97
CA LEU A 68 11.69 -3.03 -3.21
C LEU A 68 11.62 -3.29 -1.70
N ILE A 69 10.49 -3.82 -1.21
CA ILE A 69 10.28 -4.16 0.21
C ILE A 69 11.38 -5.11 0.67
N GLY A 70 12.04 -4.76 1.76
CA GLY A 70 13.16 -5.48 2.34
C GLY A 70 14.51 -5.29 1.63
N ALA A 71 14.53 -4.77 0.39
CA ALA A 71 15.77 -4.62 -0.38
C ALA A 71 16.72 -3.55 0.20
N TYR A 72 16.18 -2.57 0.89
CA TYR A 72 16.92 -1.38 1.36
C TYR A 72 17.00 -1.24 2.87
N THR A 73 16.50 -2.18 3.62
CA THR A 73 16.44 -2.14 5.09
C THR A 73 17.82 -1.95 5.71
N ALA A 74 18.83 -2.69 5.22
CA ALA A 74 20.18 -2.58 5.73
C ALA A 74 20.79 -1.18 5.48
N ASN A 75 20.52 -0.57 4.32
CA ASN A 75 20.99 0.77 3.98
C ASN A 75 20.33 1.83 4.89
N TYR A 76 19.02 1.72 5.08
CA TYR A 76 18.26 2.60 5.96
C TYR A 76 18.79 2.54 7.40
N LEU A 77 18.93 1.33 7.96
CA LEU A 77 19.45 1.13 9.31
C LEU A 77 20.88 1.62 9.48
N GLN A 78 21.71 1.48 8.44
CA GLN A 78 23.08 2.01 8.44
C GLN A 78 23.09 3.54 8.44
N ASP A 79 22.23 4.18 7.64
CA ASP A 79 22.15 5.65 7.57
C ASP A 79 21.69 6.23 8.91
N ILE A 80 20.68 5.62 9.56
CA ILE A 80 20.25 6.01 10.92
C ILE A 80 21.41 5.86 11.91
N LYS A 81 22.08 4.73 11.92
CA LYS A 81 23.23 4.46 12.82
C LYS A 81 24.36 5.46 12.63
N ASN A 82 24.64 5.87 11.41
CA ASN A 82 25.64 6.87 11.10
C ASN A 82 25.24 8.29 11.52
N GLY A 83 23.93 8.56 11.54
CA GLY A 83 23.33 9.83 12.00
C GLY A 83 23.32 9.96 13.54
N ASP A 84 23.16 8.85 14.26
CA ASP A 84 23.16 8.81 15.72
C ASP A 84 24.38 8.05 16.27
N LYS A 85 25.36 8.82 16.74
CA LYS A 85 26.62 8.28 17.29
C LYS A 85 26.41 7.43 18.57
N ASN A 86 25.20 7.38 19.13
CA ASN A 86 24.87 6.67 20.36
C ASN A 86 24.06 5.38 20.12
N SER A 87 23.64 5.10 18.90
CA SER A 87 22.87 3.88 18.59
C SER A 87 23.81 2.68 18.45
N SER A 88 23.94 1.91 19.53
CA SER A 88 24.85 0.76 19.63
C SER A 88 24.17 -0.61 19.37
N LYS A 89 22.99 -0.66 18.80
CA LYS A 89 22.38 -1.94 18.39
C LYS A 89 23.12 -2.46 17.16
N ASP A 90 23.98 -3.45 17.38
CA ASP A 90 24.75 -4.08 16.32
C ASP A 90 23.83 -4.92 15.42
N VAL A 91 23.42 -4.35 14.28
CA VAL A 91 22.60 -5.02 13.24
C VAL A 91 23.26 -6.37 12.85
N SER A 92 24.60 -6.41 12.80
CA SER A 92 25.37 -7.63 12.57
C SER A 92 25.07 -8.71 13.63
N LEU A 93 24.87 -8.32 14.89
CA LEU A 93 24.56 -9.26 15.95
C LEU A 93 23.12 -9.81 15.84
N ILE A 94 22.17 -8.97 15.45
CA ILE A 94 20.77 -9.36 15.23
C ILE A 94 20.70 -10.33 14.04
N CYS A 95 21.32 -9.98 12.91
CA CYS A 95 21.38 -10.85 11.74
C CYS A 95 22.06 -12.19 12.05
N LYS A 96 23.20 -12.17 12.77
CA LYS A 96 23.88 -13.41 13.19
C LYS A 96 22.99 -14.29 14.06
N LYS A 97 22.26 -13.69 15.01
CA LYS A 97 21.33 -14.41 15.88
C LYS A 97 20.20 -15.04 15.06
N GLN A 98 19.57 -14.29 14.15
CA GLN A 98 18.49 -14.80 13.32
C GLN A 98 18.96 -15.91 12.36
N ILE A 99 20.10 -15.73 11.69
CA ILE A 99 20.70 -16.76 10.83
C ILE A 99 21.02 -18.02 11.64
N SER A 100 21.56 -17.88 12.84
CA SER A 100 21.87 -19.03 13.70
C SER A 100 20.61 -19.78 14.14
N LEU A 101 19.55 -19.06 14.53
CA LEU A 101 18.26 -19.65 14.91
C LEU A 101 17.60 -20.34 13.72
N PHE A 102 17.63 -19.74 12.54
CA PHE A 102 17.12 -20.31 11.30
C PHE A 102 17.88 -21.58 10.92
N SER A 103 19.20 -21.56 11.01
CA SER A 103 20.04 -22.75 10.77
C SER A 103 19.74 -23.89 11.75
N MET A 104 19.50 -23.55 13.02
CA MET A 104 19.08 -24.56 14.01
C MET A 104 17.71 -25.14 13.67
N LEU A 105 16.72 -24.30 13.32
CA LEU A 105 15.40 -24.76 12.88
C LEU A 105 15.47 -25.70 11.68
N GLN A 106 16.34 -25.42 10.72
CA GLN A 106 16.54 -26.27 9.55
C GLN A 106 17.14 -27.64 9.93
N ALA A 107 18.04 -27.67 10.92
CA ALA A 107 18.69 -28.90 11.39
C ALA A 107 17.79 -29.77 12.29
N LEU A 108 16.71 -29.21 12.86
CA LEU A 108 15.82 -29.94 13.74
C LEU A 108 14.93 -30.95 13.00
N TYR A 109 14.65 -32.07 13.68
CA TYR A 109 13.66 -33.03 13.21
C TYR A 109 12.28 -32.37 13.03
N PRO A 110 11.61 -32.55 11.87
CA PRO A 110 10.41 -31.81 11.51
C PRO A 110 9.30 -31.71 12.58
N PRO A 111 8.95 -32.79 13.32
CA PRO A 111 7.91 -32.69 14.36
C PRO A 111 8.21 -31.76 15.53
N ILE A 112 9.49 -31.49 15.81
CA ILE A 112 9.90 -30.59 16.90
C ILE A 112 10.15 -29.16 16.44
N ARG A 113 10.13 -28.87 15.16
CA ARG A 113 10.34 -27.51 14.62
C ARG A 113 9.31 -26.52 15.12
N ASN A 114 8.03 -26.90 15.16
CA ASN A 114 6.96 -26.03 15.63
C ASN A 114 7.13 -25.70 17.12
N ILE A 115 7.47 -26.70 17.95
CA ILE A 115 7.71 -26.51 19.37
C ILE A 115 8.90 -25.53 19.58
N PHE A 116 9.97 -25.74 18.83
CA PHE A 116 11.15 -24.86 18.91
C PHE A 116 10.85 -23.44 18.41
N TYR A 117 10.07 -23.32 17.36
CA TYR A 117 9.59 -22.04 16.82
C TYR A 117 8.79 -21.26 17.85
N ASP A 118 7.86 -21.91 18.55
CA ASP A 118 7.03 -21.31 19.58
C ASP A 118 7.81 -20.93 20.84
N ILE A 119 8.73 -21.79 21.31
CA ILE A 119 9.55 -21.55 22.52
C ILE A 119 10.55 -20.41 22.31
N THR A 120 11.09 -20.23 21.11
CA THR A 120 12.10 -19.21 20.84
C THR A 120 11.53 -17.82 20.63
N ASN A 121 10.20 -17.62 20.76
CA ASN A 121 9.51 -16.37 20.46
C ASN A 121 9.90 -15.80 19.08
N TYR A 122 10.21 -16.68 18.15
CA TYR A 122 10.60 -16.27 16.78
C TYR A 122 9.48 -15.48 16.11
N SER A 123 8.25 -15.67 16.58
CA SER A 123 7.04 -15.14 15.94
C SER A 123 6.52 -13.81 16.50
N VAL A 124 6.93 -13.32 17.70
CA VAL A 124 6.02 -12.39 18.37
C VAL A 124 6.56 -10.99 18.66
N SER A 125 7.86 -10.75 18.81
CA SER A 125 8.30 -9.42 19.28
C SER A 125 9.21 -8.62 18.34
N THR A 126 9.71 -9.23 17.29
CA THR A 126 10.60 -8.55 16.32
C THR A 126 9.96 -8.33 14.96
N VAL A 127 8.87 -9.02 14.66
CA VAL A 127 8.25 -9.05 13.32
C VAL A 127 7.66 -7.68 12.96
N SER A 128 6.87 -7.06 13.81
CA SER A 128 6.19 -5.80 13.47
C SER A 128 7.13 -4.61 13.23
N GLN A 129 8.23 -4.53 13.97
CA GLN A 129 9.23 -3.48 13.74
C GLN A 129 10.06 -3.76 12.49
N SER A 130 10.37 -5.02 12.21
CA SER A 130 11.03 -5.45 10.99
C SER A 130 10.19 -5.11 9.77
N ASP A 131 8.91 -5.42 9.79
CA ASP A 131 7.99 -5.16 8.66
C ASP A 131 7.83 -3.66 8.40
N PHE A 132 7.74 -2.85 9.46
CA PHE A 132 7.81 -1.38 9.32
C PHE A 132 9.12 -0.94 8.65
N GLU A 133 10.27 -1.41 9.15
CA GLU A 133 11.59 -1.01 8.62
C GLU A 133 11.76 -1.43 7.16
N GLU A 134 11.27 -2.61 6.79
CA GLU A 134 11.31 -3.10 5.40
C GLU A 134 10.50 -2.22 4.45
N ASN A 135 9.30 -1.85 4.82
CA ASN A 135 8.42 -0.99 4.03
C ASN A 135 8.89 0.48 4.04
N PHE A 136 9.21 1.01 5.21
CA PHE A 136 9.65 2.40 5.35
C PHE A 136 10.97 2.68 4.64
N SER A 137 11.89 1.70 4.61
CA SER A 137 13.16 1.84 3.90
C SER A 137 12.99 2.11 2.40
N VAL A 138 11.91 1.61 1.79
CA VAL A 138 11.58 1.91 0.38
C VAL A 138 11.30 3.40 0.21
N LEU A 139 10.42 3.97 1.04
CA LEU A 139 10.10 5.40 0.98
C LEU A 139 11.32 6.28 1.26
N TYR A 140 12.15 5.89 2.24
CA TYR A 140 13.39 6.59 2.58
C TYR A 140 14.39 6.62 1.43
N MET A 141 14.47 5.55 0.66
CA MET A 141 15.44 5.39 -0.42
C MET A 141 14.92 5.86 -1.79
N LEU A 142 13.64 6.27 -1.92
CA LEU A 142 13.07 6.76 -3.18
C LEU A 142 13.98 7.76 -3.91
N PRO A 143 14.57 8.79 -3.26
CA PRO A 143 15.49 9.70 -3.93
C PRO A 143 16.70 9.02 -4.57
N LYS A 144 17.22 7.93 -3.97
CA LYS A 144 18.45 7.27 -4.44
C LYS A 144 18.23 6.39 -5.67
N PHE A 145 17.02 5.89 -5.91
CA PHE A 145 16.74 5.07 -7.09
C PHE A 145 15.77 5.73 -8.10
N THR A 146 15.49 7.02 -7.89
CA THR A 146 14.78 7.81 -8.90
C THR A 146 15.76 8.33 -9.94
N ASP A 147 15.54 7.98 -11.20
CA ASP A 147 16.34 8.41 -12.33
C ASP A 147 15.57 9.43 -13.17
N PHE A 148 16.20 10.56 -13.47
CA PHE A 148 15.65 11.62 -14.29
C PHE A 148 16.22 11.65 -15.72
N SER A 149 17.06 10.68 -16.08
CA SER A 149 17.70 10.63 -17.40
C SER A 149 16.76 10.10 -18.50
N ASN A 150 15.63 9.53 -18.13
CA ASN A 150 14.68 9.00 -19.10
C ASN A 150 14.04 10.11 -19.92
N THR A 151 14.06 9.98 -21.24
CA THR A 151 13.46 10.94 -22.20
C THR A 151 12.02 10.57 -22.58
N GLN A 152 11.54 9.38 -22.21
CA GLN A 152 10.17 8.96 -22.43
C GLN A 152 9.29 9.37 -21.26
N ASN A 153 8.00 9.51 -21.51
CA ASN A 153 7.03 9.59 -20.44
C ASN A 153 7.07 8.32 -19.61
N THR A 154 6.99 8.45 -18.29
CA THR A 154 7.05 7.32 -17.36
C THR A 154 5.74 7.14 -16.61
N TYR A 155 5.40 5.90 -16.34
CA TYR A 155 4.39 5.53 -15.36
C TYR A 155 5.04 4.67 -14.28
N THR A 156 4.95 5.11 -13.03
CA THR A 156 5.52 4.38 -11.89
C THR A 156 4.43 4.08 -10.88
N PHE A 157 4.27 2.82 -10.54
CA PHE A 157 3.44 2.36 -9.42
C PHE A 157 4.32 1.80 -8.31
N ILE A 158 4.04 2.19 -7.07
CA ILE A 158 4.72 1.68 -5.87
C ILE A 158 3.65 1.30 -4.85
N GLY A 159 3.54 0.00 -4.54
CA GLY A 159 2.80 -0.47 -3.36
C GLY A 159 3.68 -0.32 -2.12
N ASN A 160 3.10 0.11 -1.01
CA ASN A 160 3.87 0.28 0.22
C ASN A 160 2.96 0.17 1.45
N ASP A 161 3.27 -0.77 2.33
CA ASP A 161 2.47 -1.09 3.50
C ASP A 161 2.95 -0.40 4.79
N THR A 162 3.82 0.64 4.68
CA THR A 162 4.30 1.37 5.87
C THR A 162 3.18 1.80 6.82
N PRO A 163 2.04 2.36 6.36
CA PRO A 163 0.95 2.75 7.26
C PRO A 163 0.24 1.58 7.95
N HIS A 164 0.36 0.37 7.40
CA HIS A 164 -0.21 -0.86 7.95
C HIS A 164 0.67 -1.43 9.07
N GLU A 165 1.98 -1.28 8.97
CA GLU A 165 2.99 -1.87 9.84
C GLU A 165 3.24 -0.97 11.07
N TRP A 166 2.39 -1.10 12.08
CA TRP A 166 2.38 -0.21 13.23
C TRP A 166 3.56 -0.38 14.17
N ALA A 167 4.32 0.69 14.36
CA ALA A 167 5.48 0.76 15.22
C ALA A 167 5.43 1.97 16.17
N PHE A 168 6.09 1.87 17.33
CA PHE A 168 6.38 3.05 18.14
C PHE A 168 7.54 3.82 17.54
N LEU A 169 7.32 5.11 17.28
CA LEU A 169 8.29 5.98 16.64
C LEU A 169 8.48 7.26 17.45
N ASN A 170 9.73 7.71 17.54
CA ASN A 170 10.07 8.87 18.36
C ASN A 170 9.88 10.19 17.62
N PRO A 171 9.02 11.13 18.12
CA PRO A 171 9.06 12.50 17.66
C PRO A 171 10.40 13.17 17.99
N PRO A 172 10.87 14.15 17.22
CA PRO A 172 10.25 14.73 16.03
C PRO A 172 10.57 13.99 14.74
N TYR A 173 11.49 13.04 14.77
CA TYR A 173 12.02 12.39 13.56
C TYR A 173 11.19 11.19 13.12
N TYR A 174 10.48 10.54 14.06
CA TYR A 174 9.68 9.36 13.81
C TYR A 174 10.48 8.21 13.17
N ASN A 175 11.68 7.99 13.68
CA ASN A 175 12.56 6.92 13.25
C ASN A 175 12.34 5.66 14.10
N ALA A 176 12.70 4.49 13.57
CA ALA A 176 12.59 3.19 14.23
C ALA A 176 13.68 2.94 15.31
N GLU A 177 14.22 3.98 15.93
CA GLU A 177 15.40 3.88 16.81
C GLU A 177 15.14 3.27 18.18
N SER A 178 13.91 3.24 18.67
CA SER A 178 13.61 2.63 19.95
C SER A 178 12.25 1.94 19.99
N SER A 179 12.25 0.79 20.67
CA SER A 179 11.02 0.08 21.03
C SER A 179 10.33 0.66 22.27
N GLU A 180 10.82 1.78 22.81
CA GLU A 180 10.25 2.40 23.99
C GLU A 180 9.04 3.26 23.64
N LYS A 181 7.96 3.04 24.39
CA LYS A 181 6.74 3.81 24.28
C LYS A 181 6.97 5.27 24.62
N ILE A 182 6.90 6.17 23.63
CA ILE A 182 6.96 7.60 23.87
C ILE A 182 5.60 8.23 23.67
N ASN A 183 5.02 8.72 24.76
CA ASN A 183 3.69 9.36 24.79
C ASN A 183 3.73 10.84 24.36
N LYS A 184 4.78 11.30 23.66
CA LYS A 184 4.85 12.70 23.20
C LYS A 184 4.17 12.83 21.84
N ILE A 185 3.02 13.48 21.84
CA ILE A 185 2.27 13.83 20.62
C ILE A 185 2.25 15.35 20.53
N ASN A 186 2.76 15.91 19.42
CA ASN A 186 2.71 17.34 19.14
C ASN A 186 1.41 17.73 18.39
N SER A 187 0.27 17.21 18.85
CA SER A 187 -1.02 17.48 18.23
C SER A 187 -2.15 17.47 19.26
N ASN A 188 -3.32 17.95 18.85
CA ASN A 188 -4.55 17.80 19.63
C ASN A 188 -5.10 16.36 19.64
N PHE A 189 -4.47 15.45 18.91
CA PHE A 189 -4.85 14.04 18.89
C PHE A 189 -4.44 13.36 20.20
N LYS A 190 -5.39 12.73 20.86
CA LYS A 190 -5.18 11.98 22.09
C LYS A 190 -5.51 10.52 21.83
N PRO A 191 -4.51 9.66 21.62
CA PRO A 191 -4.74 8.24 21.40
C PRO A 191 -5.35 7.60 22.66
N LYS A 192 -6.31 6.73 22.47
CA LYS A 192 -6.99 6.00 23.54
C LYS A 192 -6.22 4.76 24.01
N ASN A 193 -5.38 4.23 23.14
CA ASN A 193 -4.59 3.03 23.37
C ASN A 193 -3.28 3.06 22.55
N ASP A 194 -2.44 2.05 22.75
CA ASP A 194 -1.13 1.93 22.11
C ASP A 194 -1.24 1.73 20.60
N ASP A 195 -2.27 1.07 20.11
CA ASP A 195 -2.44 0.83 18.68
C ASP A 195 -2.81 2.11 17.93
N GLU A 196 -3.66 2.95 18.51
CA GLU A 196 -3.94 4.28 17.96
C GLU A 196 -2.68 5.17 17.96
N LEU A 197 -1.84 5.07 19.02
CA LEU A 197 -0.59 5.81 19.09
C LEU A 197 0.39 5.37 18.00
N LYS A 198 0.62 4.06 17.87
CA LYS A 198 1.48 3.49 16.84
C LYS A 198 1.00 3.86 15.44
N GLY A 199 -0.30 3.65 15.18
CA GLY A 199 -0.90 4.00 13.88
C GLY A 199 -0.72 5.48 13.54
N TYR A 200 -0.95 6.39 14.50
CA TYR A 200 -0.68 7.82 14.31
C TYR A 200 0.79 8.10 14.00
N GLN A 201 1.71 7.56 14.79
CA GLN A 201 3.15 7.77 14.61
C GLN A 201 3.63 7.24 13.26
N THR A 202 3.19 6.06 12.87
CA THR A 202 3.54 5.43 11.60
C THR A 202 3.03 6.25 10.40
N ASN A 203 1.79 6.75 10.47
CA ASN A 203 1.26 7.61 9.41
C ASN A 203 2.03 8.92 9.30
N ILE A 204 2.37 9.57 10.42
CA ILE A 204 3.20 10.79 10.40
C ILE A 204 4.57 10.52 9.78
N ALA A 205 5.22 9.40 10.10
CA ALA A 205 6.48 9.00 9.49
C ALA A 205 6.35 8.85 7.98
N THR A 206 5.30 8.17 7.52
CA THR A 206 4.99 7.97 6.10
C THR A 206 4.82 9.31 5.38
N TYR A 207 3.96 10.19 5.89
CA TYR A 207 3.72 11.49 5.24
C TYR A 207 4.95 12.38 5.22
N LYS A 208 5.76 12.38 6.29
CA LYS A 208 7.02 13.13 6.31
C LYS A 208 7.97 12.61 5.24
N GLN A 209 8.09 11.29 5.09
CA GLN A 209 8.98 10.71 4.11
C GLN A 209 8.51 10.95 2.67
N ILE A 210 7.20 10.89 2.42
CA ILE A 210 6.62 11.31 1.14
C ILE A 210 6.92 12.79 0.89
N GLY A 211 6.75 13.66 1.90
CA GLY A 211 7.09 15.08 1.79
C GLY A 211 8.54 15.31 1.37
N HIS A 212 9.50 14.62 1.98
CA HIS A 212 10.91 14.67 1.60
C HIS A 212 11.12 14.24 0.14
N TYR A 213 10.41 13.23 -0.33
CA TYR A 213 10.48 12.82 -1.72
C TYR A 213 9.89 13.85 -2.67
N LEU A 214 8.78 14.51 -2.32
CA LEU A 214 8.20 15.59 -3.12
C LEU A 214 9.16 16.78 -3.21
N ASP A 215 9.86 17.12 -2.13
CA ASP A 215 10.88 18.18 -2.13
C ASP A 215 12.07 17.79 -3.04
N TYR A 216 12.51 16.53 -2.99
CA TYR A 216 13.53 16.03 -3.91
C TYR A 216 13.10 16.12 -5.38
N LEU A 217 11.83 15.83 -5.72
CA LEU A 217 11.31 16.04 -7.07
C LEU A 217 11.34 17.52 -7.50
N LYS A 218 11.05 18.46 -6.57
CA LYS A 218 11.13 19.92 -6.83
C LYS A 218 12.57 20.36 -7.10
N GLU A 219 13.52 19.90 -6.28
CA GLU A 219 14.94 20.19 -6.42
C GLU A 219 15.50 19.71 -7.77
N ASN A 220 14.94 18.63 -8.31
CA ASN A 220 15.35 18.06 -9.61
C ASN A 220 14.45 18.49 -10.78
N ASN A 221 13.59 19.52 -10.61
CA ASN A 221 12.68 20.03 -11.62
C ASN A 221 11.70 18.98 -12.21
N ALA A 222 11.44 17.90 -11.50
CA ALA A 222 10.53 16.85 -11.92
C ALA A 222 9.11 17.02 -11.36
N TYR A 223 8.95 17.78 -10.26
CA TYR A 223 7.67 17.93 -9.56
C TYR A 223 6.58 18.51 -10.47
N ASP A 224 6.86 19.64 -11.15
CA ASP A 224 5.86 20.32 -11.99
C ASP A 224 5.42 19.44 -13.17
N ASN A 225 6.33 18.64 -13.72
CA ASN A 225 6.06 17.72 -14.83
C ASN A 225 5.57 16.34 -14.40
N SER A 226 5.10 16.19 -13.17
CA SER A 226 4.59 14.93 -12.66
C SER A 226 3.14 15.07 -12.22
N ARG A 227 2.31 14.07 -12.55
CA ARG A 227 1.05 13.82 -11.86
C ARG A 227 1.32 12.82 -10.76
N ILE A 228 0.98 13.15 -9.52
CA ILE A 228 1.23 12.32 -8.35
C ILE A 228 -0.11 11.98 -7.69
N ILE A 229 -0.38 10.69 -7.53
CA ILE A 229 -1.59 10.20 -6.87
C ILE A 229 -1.16 9.31 -5.72
N ILE A 230 -1.61 9.64 -4.52
CA ILE A 230 -1.40 8.85 -3.31
C ILE A 230 -2.76 8.38 -2.86
N VAL A 231 -2.95 7.07 -2.85
CA VAL A 231 -4.25 6.47 -2.57
C VAL A 231 -4.08 5.29 -1.63
N SER A 232 -5.01 5.14 -0.66
CA SER A 232 -5.11 3.93 0.15
C SER A 232 -6.23 3.03 -0.37
N ASP A 233 -6.10 1.72 -0.17
CA ASP A 233 -7.12 0.72 -0.46
C ASP A 233 -8.32 0.85 0.47
N HIS A 234 -8.05 1.14 1.75
CA HIS A 234 -9.05 1.39 2.80
C HIS A 234 -8.47 2.29 3.89
N GLY A 235 -9.32 2.80 4.77
CA GLY A 235 -8.92 3.41 6.03
C GLY A 235 -8.75 2.36 7.13
N LYS A 236 -8.44 2.80 8.35
CA LYS A 236 -8.35 1.89 9.51
C LYS A 236 -9.60 1.99 10.37
N ALA A 237 -10.14 0.85 10.79
CA ALA A 237 -11.23 0.81 11.76
C ALA A 237 -10.72 1.32 13.12
N MET A 238 -10.92 2.59 13.40
CA MET A 238 -10.61 3.25 14.65
C MET A 238 -11.86 3.96 15.17
N ASN A 239 -12.07 3.93 16.48
CA ASN A 239 -13.16 4.64 17.13
C ASN A 239 -12.78 6.12 17.30
N PHE A 240 -12.95 6.91 16.26
CA PHE A 240 -12.86 8.37 16.37
C PHE A 240 -14.15 8.92 16.99
N ASP A 241 -14.02 9.83 17.97
CA ASP A 241 -15.17 10.49 18.59
C ASP A 241 -15.93 11.43 17.63
N SER A 242 -15.33 11.73 16.48
CA SER A 242 -15.90 12.57 15.43
C SER A 242 -16.92 11.86 14.53
N PHE A 243 -17.00 10.54 14.58
CA PHE A 243 -18.04 9.80 13.86
C PHE A 243 -19.22 9.55 14.78
N ASP A 244 -20.42 9.88 14.27
CA ASP A 244 -21.66 9.63 14.99
C ASP A 244 -21.78 8.14 15.31
N LYS A 245 -22.08 7.80 16.56
CA LYS A 245 -22.14 6.41 17.06
C LYS A 245 -23.18 5.54 16.34
N GLU A 246 -24.11 6.17 15.64
CA GLU A 246 -25.12 5.49 14.82
C GLU A 246 -24.60 5.07 13.44
N ILE A 247 -23.49 5.68 12.98
CA ILE A 247 -22.84 5.29 11.72
C ILE A 247 -21.87 4.16 12.03
N VAL A 248 -22.21 2.99 11.57
CA VAL A 248 -21.46 1.73 11.52
C VAL A 248 -20.09 1.77 12.21
N SER A 249 -19.85 0.89 13.17
CA SER A 249 -18.63 0.77 13.98
C SER A 249 -17.30 0.72 13.19
N ASN A 250 -17.34 0.68 11.87
CA ASN A 250 -16.23 0.59 10.95
C ASN A 250 -16.23 1.71 9.88
N ALA A 251 -16.98 2.80 10.04
CA ALA A 251 -17.04 3.87 9.02
C ALA A 251 -15.66 4.43 8.64
N SER A 252 -14.75 4.51 9.62
CA SER A 252 -13.36 4.93 9.36
C SER A 252 -12.58 4.00 8.43
N ALA A 253 -12.95 2.72 8.34
CA ALA A 253 -12.33 1.78 7.39
C ALA A 253 -12.68 2.10 5.93
N TYR A 254 -13.82 2.73 5.69
CA TYR A 254 -14.24 3.15 4.35
C TYR A 254 -13.76 4.55 3.96
N ASN A 255 -13.12 5.28 4.88
CA ASN A 255 -12.57 6.59 4.62
C ASN A 255 -11.15 6.49 4.07
N CYS A 256 -11.07 6.20 2.77
CA CYS A 256 -9.80 6.05 2.06
C CYS A 256 -9.11 7.41 1.85
N LEU A 257 -7.78 7.40 1.86
CA LEU A 257 -6.99 8.54 1.44
C LEU A 257 -6.98 8.62 -0.09
N LEU A 258 -7.20 9.81 -0.64
CA LEU A 258 -6.96 10.12 -2.06
C LEU A 258 -6.40 11.53 -2.17
N LEU A 259 -5.11 11.65 -2.47
CA LEU A 259 -4.41 12.89 -2.72
C LEU A 259 -3.99 12.93 -4.19
N VAL A 260 -4.25 14.04 -4.85
CA VAL A 260 -3.90 14.24 -6.26
C VAL A 260 -3.16 15.56 -6.42
N LYS A 261 -1.98 15.52 -7.00
CA LYS A 261 -1.23 16.65 -7.52
C LYS A 261 -1.16 16.52 -9.03
N ASP A 262 -1.78 17.43 -9.74
CA ASP A 262 -1.75 17.44 -11.21
C ASP A 262 -0.51 18.17 -11.76
N PHE A 263 -0.25 18.03 -13.07
CA PHE A 263 0.83 18.75 -13.75
C PHE A 263 0.73 20.27 -13.51
N ASN A 264 1.87 20.90 -13.26
CA ASN A 264 1.99 22.34 -13.03
C ASN A 264 1.14 22.91 -11.89
N SER A 265 0.58 22.08 -11.04
CA SER A 265 -0.18 22.52 -9.85
C SER A 265 0.77 23.13 -8.82
N LYS A 266 0.51 24.39 -8.44
CA LYS A 266 1.34 25.18 -7.51
C LYS A 266 0.55 25.66 -6.30
N ASP A 267 -0.72 25.37 -6.26
CA ASP A 267 -1.62 25.83 -5.21
C ASP A 267 -1.37 25.06 -3.89
N GLU A 268 -1.83 25.66 -2.81
CA GLU A 268 -1.88 24.98 -1.51
C GLU A 268 -2.82 23.78 -1.56
N ILE A 269 -2.63 22.85 -0.61
CA ILE A 269 -3.52 21.68 -0.49
C ILE A 269 -4.95 22.15 -0.26
N ASN A 270 -5.86 21.75 -1.13
CA ASN A 270 -7.27 22.04 -1.03
C ASN A 270 -8.07 20.76 -0.77
N ILE A 271 -9.05 20.84 0.13
CA ILE A 271 -9.97 19.73 0.40
C ILE A 271 -11.07 19.77 -0.66
N ASN A 272 -11.14 18.73 -1.47
CA ASN A 272 -12.20 18.54 -2.44
C ASN A 272 -13.29 17.63 -1.83
N ASN A 273 -14.49 18.18 -1.64
CA ASN A 273 -15.63 17.45 -1.08
C ASN A 273 -16.49 16.77 -2.16
N SER A 274 -16.02 16.68 -3.40
CA SER A 274 -16.73 15.95 -4.45
C SER A 274 -16.81 14.46 -4.09
N PHE A 275 -17.92 13.86 -4.46
CA PHE A 275 -18.12 12.42 -4.29
C PHE A 275 -17.11 11.64 -5.13
N MET A 276 -16.21 10.93 -4.48
CA MET A 276 -15.14 10.13 -5.08
C MET A 276 -14.90 8.86 -4.29
N THR A 277 -14.30 7.89 -4.95
CA THR A 277 -13.77 6.67 -4.33
C THR A 277 -12.34 6.42 -4.79
N ASN A 278 -11.64 5.48 -4.16
CA ASN A 278 -10.32 5.05 -4.63
C ASN A 278 -10.38 4.41 -6.04
N ALA A 279 -11.55 3.98 -6.51
CA ALA A 279 -11.75 3.52 -7.88
C ALA A 279 -11.65 4.64 -8.94
N ASP A 280 -11.79 5.91 -8.53
CA ASP A 280 -11.58 7.06 -9.40
C ASP A 280 -10.10 7.28 -9.77
N THR A 281 -9.18 6.60 -9.09
CA THR A 281 -7.73 6.72 -9.31
C THR A 281 -7.35 6.56 -10.76
N ILE A 282 -7.96 5.60 -11.48
CA ILE A 282 -7.64 5.37 -12.88
C ILE A 282 -8.15 6.52 -13.78
N HIS A 283 -9.35 7.01 -13.53
CA HIS A 283 -9.89 8.17 -14.25
C HIS A 283 -9.00 9.39 -14.04
N LEU A 284 -8.61 9.66 -12.78
CA LEU A 284 -7.70 10.76 -12.41
C LEU A 284 -6.31 10.59 -13.04
N ALA A 285 -5.79 9.36 -13.09
CA ALA A 285 -4.48 9.08 -13.66
C ALA A 285 -4.43 9.31 -15.18
N THR A 286 -5.49 8.97 -15.90
CA THR A 286 -5.55 9.03 -17.37
C THR A 286 -6.15 10.31 -17.92
N ASN A 287 -6.85 11.10 -17.10
CA ASN A 287 -7.53 12.32 -17.52
C ASN A 287 -6.58 13.31 -18.20
N ASN A 288 -7.00 13.85 -19.34
CA ASN A 288 -6.23 14.80 -20.16
C ASN A 288 -4.87 14.26 -20.66
N LEU A 289 -4.69 12.95 -20.71
CA LEU A 289 -3.53 12.30 -21.31
C LEU A 289 -3.93 11.57 -22.61
N ASN A 290 -2.96 11.37 -23.48
CA ASN A 290 -3.16 10.54 -24.68
C ASN A 290 -3.04 9.05 -24.33
N VAL A 291 -3.93 8.60 -23.45
CA VAL A 291 -4.06 7.22 -22.97
C VAL A 291 -5.48 6.77 -23.26
N SER A 292 -5.67 5.50 -23.62
CA SER A 292 -7.00 4.96 -23.86
C SER A 292 -7.91 5.13 -22.64
N ASN A 293 -9.15 5.50 -22.88
CA ASN A 293 -10.19 5.56 -21.85
C ASN A 293 -11.05 4.29 -21.80
N LEU A 294 -10.56 3.19 -22.38
CA LEU A 294 -11.22 1.89 -22.35
C LEU A 294 -10.44 0.92 -21.47
N ASN A 295 -11.16 0.18 -20.64
CA ASN A 295 -10.58 -0.92 -19.86
C ASN A 295 -10.04 -1.99 -20.85
N PRO A 296 -8.73 -2.31 -20.81
CA PRO A 296 -8.12 -3.21 -21.79
C PRO A 296 -8.55 -4.69 -21.64
N PHE A 297 -9.29 -5.04 -20.60
CA PHE A 297 -9.78 -6.40 -20.34
C PHE A 297 -11.27 -6.57 -20.61
N THR A 298 -12.07 -5.51 -20.43
CA THR A 298 -13.54 -5.57 -20.60
C THR A 298 -14.03 -4.76 -21.79
N GLY A 299 -13.24 -3.81 -22.29
CA GLY A 299 -13.64 -2.86 -23.33
C GLY A 299 -14.59 -1.76 -22.83
N GLU A 300 -14.92 -1.76 -21.54
CA GLU A 300 -15.79 -0.75 -20.96
C GLU A 300 -15.07 0.59 -20.81
N LYS A 301 -15.84 1.68 -20.90
CA LYS A 301 -15.31 3.03 -20.76
C LYS A 301 -14.89 3.31 -19.30
N ILE A 302 -13.75 3.96 -19.13
CA ILE A 302 -13.26 4.43 -17.85
C ILE A 302 -13.94 5.79 -17.56
N GLU A 303 -14.81 5.82 -16.56
CA GLU A 303 -15.55 7.00 -16.14
C GLU A 303 -15.36 7.21 -14.64
N ASN A 304 -15.69 8.42 -14.14
CA ASN A 304 -15.67 8.65 -12.70
C ASN A 304 -16.83 7.90 -12.00
N GLN A 305 -16.62 7.56 -10.74
CA GLN A 305 -17.57 6.72 -9.98
C GLN A 305 -18.90 7.43 -9.71
N LYS A 306 -18.91 8.75 -9.64
CA LYS A 306 -20.14 9.52 -9.50
C LYS A 306 -21.06 9.34 -10.71
N GLU A 307 -20.51 9.42 -11.90
CA GLU A 307 -21.27 9.22 -13.16
C GLU A 307 -21.72 7.76 -13.30
N LEU A 308 -20.82 6.80 -13.07
CA LEU A 308 -21.13 5.37 -13.18
C LEU A 308 -22.24 4.91 -12.24
N ASN A 309 -22.30 5.47 -11.02
CA ASN A 309 -23.20 5.01 -9.98
C ASN A 309 -24.30 6.02 -9.62
N ASN A 310 -24.46 7.09 -10.39
CA ASN A 310 -25.43 8.18 -10.11
C ASN A 310 -25.27 8.75 -8.69
N GLY A 311 -24.06 8.88 -8.18
CA GLY A 311 -23.77 9.36 -6.84
C GLY A 311 -24.16 8.37 -5.73
N ILE A 312 -24.34 7.09 -6.01
CA ILE A 312 -24.69 6.07 -5.03
C ILE A 312 -23.67 4.93 -5.10
N ILE A 313 -23.02 4.63 -3.98
CA ILE A 313 -22.16 3.44 -3.86
C ILE A 313 -22.84 2.43 -2.95
N ASN A 314 -22.96 1.21 -3.47
CA ASN A 314 -23.44 0.07 -2.71
C ASN A 314 -22.25 -0.73 -2.18
N LEU A 315 -22.11 -0.78 -0.87
CA LEU A 315 -21.11 -1.61 -0.19
C LEU A 315 -21.74 -2.96 0.16
N HIS A 316 -21.09 -4.01 -0.30
CA HIS A 316 -21.47 -5.39 0.02
C HIS A 316 -20.47 -5.97 0.99
N THR A 317 -20.94 -6.55 2.07
CA THR A 317 -20.10 -7.38 2.92
C THR A 317 -19.97 -8.76 2.30
N GLN A 318 -18.75 -9.25 2.27
CA GLN A 318 -18.46 -10.63 1.88
C GLN A 318 -18.50 -11.50 3.14
N LYS A 319 -18.96 -12.74 3.02
CA LYS A 319 -18.66 -13.73 4.05
C LYS A 319 -17.14 -13.80 4.21
N HIS A 320 -16.67 -13.93 5.44
CA HIS A 320 -15.25 -14.04 5.76
C HIS A 320 -14.57 -15.02 4.81
N VAL A 321 -13.83 -14.46 3.87
CA VAL A 321 -13.07 -15.24 2.91
C VAL A 321 -11.65 -15.29 3.44
N ASN A 322 -11.16 -16.49 3.74
CA ASN A 322 -9.74 -16.68 3.85
C ASN A 322 -9.16 -16.54 2.43
N TRP A 323 -8.52 -15.40 2.13
CA TRP A 323 -7.96 -15.08 0.82
C TRP A 323 -6.94 -16.11 0.33
N GLN A 324 -6.34 -16.86 1.25
CA GLN A 324 -5.42 -17.97 0.95
C GLN A 324 -6.13 -19.32 0.78
N ALA A 325 -7.46 -19.38 0.96
CA ALA A 325 -8.17 -20.64 0.82
C ALA A 325 -8.13 -21.12 -0.64
N THR A 326 -7.76 -22.37 -0.82
CA THR A 326 -7.74 -23.04 -2.12
C THR A 326 -9.09 -22.96 -2.85
N SER A 327 -10.18 -22.86 -2.09
CA SER A 327 -11.54 -22.66 -2.61
C SER A 327 -11.71 -21.34 -3.35
N LEU A 328 -11.12 -20.23 -2.84
CA LEU A 328 -11.20 -18.92 -3.49
C LEU A 328 -10.42 -18.89 -4.82
N LEU A 329 -9.26 -19.53 -4.85
CA LEU A 329 -8.44 -19.61 -6.08
C LEU A 329 -9.15 -20.36 -7.22
N LYS A 330 -10.15 -21.19 -6.89
CA LYS A 330 -10.95 -21.95 -7.85
C LYS A 330 -12.35 -21.34 -8.08
N ALA A 331 -12.74 -20.32 -7.35
CA ALA A 331 -14.04 -19.70 -7.47
C ALA A 331 -14.04 -18.70 -8.65
N ASN A 332 -15.19 -18.57 -9.30
CA ASN A 332 -15.45 -17.53 -10.30
C ASN A 332 -16.37 -16.43 -9.81
N GLN A 333 -16.95 -16.58 -8.61
CA GLN A 333 -17.84 -15.59 -7.99
C GLN A 333 -17.56 -15.49 -6.49
N PHE A 334 -17.79 -14.31 -5.92
CA PHE A 334 -17.80 -14.10 -4.48
C PHE A 334 -19.14 -14.51 -3.88
N GLU A 335 -19.13 -15.13 -2.70
CA GLU A 335 -20.31 -15.25 -1.85
C GLU A 335 -20.56 -13.92 -1.13
N LEU A 336 -21.54 -13.15 -1.62
CA LEU A 336 -21.91 -11.89 -0.99
C LEU A 336 -22.85 -12.16 0.20
N ASP A 337 -22.56 -11.55 1.33
CA ASP A 337 -23.54 -11.45 2.43
C ASP A 337 -24.55 -10.37 2.05
N GLY A 338 -25.85 -10.62 2.21
CA GLY A 338 -26.90 -9.78 1.70
C GLY A 338 -27.03 -8.38 2.36
N THR A 339 -26.08 -8.00 3.23
CA THR A 339 -26.08 -6.68 3.88
C THR A 339 -25.49 -5.65 2.91
N ILE A 340 -26.32 -4.74 2.44
CA ILE A 340 -25.93 -3.63 1.55
C ILE A 340 -25.92 -2.34 2.36
N TYR A 341 -24.79 -1.67 2.42
CA TYR A 341 -24.67 -0.29 2.85
C TYR A 341 -24.66 0.62 1.63
N GLN A 342 -25.41 1.71 1.69
CA GLN A 342 -25.40 2.72 0.63
C GLN A 342 -24.75 3.99 1.14
N ILE A 343 -23.73 4.47 0.41
CA ILE A 343 -23.16 5.80 0.56
C ILE A 343 -23.73 6.64 -0.58
N LYS A 344 -24.27 7.81 -0.26
CA LYS A 344 -24.84 8.74 -1.23
C LYS A 344 -24.07 10.06 -1.20
N ASP A 345 -24.00 10.72 -2.39
CA ASP A 345 -23.46 12.06 -2.57
C ASP A 345 -24.29 13.08 -1.77
#